data_b66184e02fc0dabb43f435858fef0152
#
_entry.id   b66184e02fc0dabb43f435858fef0152
#
_cell.length_a   1.000
_cell.length_b   1.000
_cell.length_c   1.000
_cell.angle_alpha   90.00
_cell.angle_beta   90.00
_cell.angle_gamma   90.00
#
_symmetry.space_group_name_H-M   'P 1'
#
loop_
_entity.id
_entity.type
_entity.pdbx_description
1 polymer ?
#
loop_
_entity_poly.entity_id
_entity_poly.type
_entity_poly.pdbx_seq_one_letter_code
_entity_poly.pdbx_strand_id
1 'polypeptide(L)'
;KIVDGYQVELPDDWFGSLGNVWETRKDHDVVDVKIFGNVYLQANKEGRMLPIYENSQTLRAVPYDVPQIGFGNDVVNNLRLWDVEIPEEYELDYPTIEARRKVQDITAILYPDDSSYEGKELRLIQEYFMTSAGLQTIIKSYRKQGLPLEQIHEKVSVHINDTHPAVAPAEFMRLLLDDCGLEWADAWNATVQTMSYTNHTILSEALERWDAELFKNVLPRVYQIILEIDNRYIADMAARGIDPQVIEHTRIVKDNQIHMAHLAIIGGHSVNGVAKLHTELLK
;
A
#
# COMPACT_ATOMS: atom_id res chain seq x y z
N LYS A 1 3.21 -9.23 -31.97
CA LYS A 1 2.92 -9.37 -33.42
C LYS A 1 2.12 -10.63 -33.72
N ILE A 2 1.51 -10.70 -34.91
CA ILE A 2 0.83 -11.91 -35.39
C ILE A 2 1.80 -12.66 -36.29
N VAL A 3 2.00 -13.95 -36.01
CA VAL A 3 2.82 -14.87 -36.81
C VAL A 3 1.97 -16.12 -37.07
N ASP A 4 1.77 -16.46 -38.32
CA ASP A 4 0.97 -17.62 -38.76
C ASP A 4 -0.44 -17.70 -38.11
N GLY A 5 -1.07 -16.53 -37.90
CA GLY A 5 -2.37 -16.42 -37.27
C GLY A 5 -2.39 -16.46 -35.73
N TYR A 6 -1.25 -16.64 -35.07
CA TYR A 6 -1.12 -16.65 -33.62
C TYR A 6 -0.54 -15.35 -33.09
N GLN A 7 -1.05 -14.90 -31.95
CA GLN A 7 -0.45 -13.78 -31.22
C GLN A 7 0.87 -14.26 -30.61
N VAL A 8 1.95 -13.57 -30.97
CA VAL A 8 3.28 -13.79 -30.38
C VAL A 8 3.67 -12.54 -29.62
N GLU A 9 3.89 -12.70 -28.31
CA GLU A 9 4.46 -11.65 -27.48
C GLU A 9 5.90 -11.42 -27.89
N LEU A 10 6.30 -10.17 -27.94
CA LEU A 10 7.68 -9.76 -28.15
C LEU A 10 8.19 -9.11 -26.88
N PRO A 11 9.50 -9.26 -26.57
CA PRO A 11 10.11 -8.40 -25.57
C PRO A 11 9.75 -6.95 -25.87
N ASP A 12 9.42 -6.21 -24.83
CA ASP A 12 9.12 -4.79 -24.99
C ASP A 12 10.45 -4.02 -25.14
N ASP A 13 10.90 -3.90 -26.38
CA ASP A 13 12.14 -3.18 -26.71
C ASP A 13 12.03 -1.67 -26.43
N TRP A 14 10.86 -1.18 -26.02
CA TRP A 14 10.65 0.21 -25.57
C TRP A 14 11.48 0.55 -24.34
N PHE A 15 11.71 -0.44 -23.48
CA PHE A 15 12.57 -0.33 -22.30
C PHE A 15 14.05 -0.58 -22.60
N GLY A 16 14.42 -0.70 -23.88
CA GLY A 16 15.79 -0.84 -24.32
C GLY A 16 16.63 0.42 -24.10
N SER A 17 17.70 0.57 -24.86
CA SER A 17 18.71 1.63 -24.68
C SER A 17 18.21 3.09 -24.73
N LEU A 18 16.98 3.33 -25.15
CA LEU A 18 16.39 4.67 -25.29
C LEU A 18 15.28 4.97 -24.25
N GLY A 19 14.92 4.02 -23.39
CA GLY A 19 13.77 4.15 -22.47
C GLY A 19 12.42 4.16 -23.18
N ASN A 20 11.34 4.27 -22.40
CA ASN A 20 9.99 4.38 -22.94
C ASN A 20 9.69 5.84 -23.31
N VAL A 21 9.53 6.13 -24.59
CA VAL A 21 9.29 7.50 -25.11
C VAL A 21 7.98 8.12 -24.64
N TRP A 22 7.04 7.30 -24.14
CA TRP A 22 5.75 7.75 -23.58
C TRP A 22 5.79 8.01 -22.09
N GLU A 23 6.86 7.59 -21.42
CA GLU A 23 7.05 7.71 -19.99
C GLU A 23 7.61 9.07 -19.63
N THR A 24 6.99 9.72 -18.67
CA THR A 24 7.40 11.05 -18.21
C THR A 24 7.69 11.03 -16.72
N ARG A 25 8.95 11.26 -16.35
CA ARG A 25 9.36 11.43 -14.95
C ARG A 25 8.72 12.69 -14.34
N LYS A 26 8.24 12.60 -13.10
CA LYS A 26 7.54 13.67 -12.38
C LYS A 26 8.30 14.08 -11.10
N ASP A 27 9.39 14.80 -11.25
CA ASP A 27 10.28 15.19 -10.13
C ASP A 27 9.57 15.98 -9.01
N HIS A 28 8.50 16.69 -9.31
CA HIS A 28 7.72 17.46 -8.33
C HIS A 28 6.75 16.62 -7.49
N ASP A 29 6.54 15.38 -7.86
CA ASP A 29 5.65 14.43 -7.16
C ASP A 29 6.41 13.31 -6.44
N VAL A 30 7.74 13.41 -6.34
CA VAL A 30 8.54 12.46 -5.54
C VAL A 30 8.11 12.49 -4.09
N VAL A 31 8.18 11.34 -3.45
CA VAL A 31 7.84 11.15 -2.02
C VAL A 31 8.83 10.19 -1.38
N ASP A 32 9.00 10.31 -0.07
CA ASP A 32 9.89 9.45 0.69
C ASP A 32 9.08 8.39 1.46
N VAL A 33 9.55 7.15 1.42
CA VAL A 33 8.94 6.00 2.08
C VAL A 33 9.91 5.46 3.13
N LYS A 34 9.45 5.30 4.37
CA LYS A 34 10.26 4.79 5.47
C LYS A 34 9.99 3.32 5.71
N ILE A 35 11.05 2.54 5.84
CA ILE A 35 11.02 1.12 6.18
C ILE A 35 12.02 0.83 7.30
N PHE A 36 11.86 -0.31 7.96
CA PHE A 36 12.70 -0.80 9.06
C PHE A 36 12.76 0.12 10.29
N GLY A 37 13.68 -0.18 11.17
CA GLY A 37 13.95 0.57 12.40
C GLY A 37 12.96 0.28 13.51
N ASN A 38 12.93 1.19 14.49
CA ASN A 38 12.03 1.13 15.64
C ASN A 38 11.13 2.37 15.65
N VAL A 39 9.90 2.20 16.09
CA VAL A 39 8.96 3.31 16.23
C VAL A 39 8.32 3.28 17.61
N TYR A 40 8.40 4.40 18.32
CA TYR A 40 7.68 4.61 19.58
C TYR A 40 6.89 5.92 19.51
N LEU A 41 5.82 5.99 20.32
CA LEU A 41 4.98 7.17 20.38
C LEU A 41 5.44 8.07 21.52
N GLN A 42 5.64 9.34 21.22
CA GLN A 42 6.02 10.36 22.20
C GLN A 42 5.01 11.51 22.18
N ALA A 43 4.56 11.92 23.37
CA ALA A 43 3.69 13.09 23.47
C ALA A 43 4.43 14.38 23.10
N ASN A 44 3.86 15.19 22.24
CA ASN A 44 4.32 16.54 21.99
C ASN A 44 3.88 17.49 23.13
N LYS A 45 4.23 18.77 23.05
CA LYS A 45 3.88 19.78 24.05
C LYS A 45 2.36 19.97 24.24
N GLU A 46 1.58 19.60 23.27
CA GLU A 46 0.12 19.70 23.25
C GLU A 46 -0.55 18.39 23.71
N GLY A 47 0.25 17.38 24.12
CA GLY A 47 -0.24 16.08 24.58
C GLY A 47 -0.57 15.08 23.46
N ARG A 48 -0.35 15.43 22.21
CA ARG A 48 -0.58 14.54 21.07
C ARG A 48 0.58 13.56 20.94
N MET A 49 0.24 12.28 20.74
CA MET A 49 1.20 11.21 20.50
C MET A 49 1.70 11.27 19.05
N LEU A 50 2.99 11.48 18.85
CA LEU A 50 3.65 11.48 17.56
C LEU A 50 4.64 10.32 17.44
N PRO A 51 4.76 9.68 16.27
CA PRO A 51 5.73 8.62 16.06
C PRO A 51 7.15 9.19 15.97
N ILE A 52 8.05 8.60 16.73
CA ILE A 52 9.49 8.83 16.62
C ILE A 52 10.11 7.60 15.99
N TYR A 53 10.84 7.82 14.91
CA TYR A 53 11.54 6.77 14.16
C TYR A 53 13.01 6.76 14.53
N GLU A 54 13.53 5.58 14.87
CA GLU A 54 14.95 5.36 15.12
C GLU A 54 15.49 4.28 14.18
N ASN A 55 16.64 4.53 13.57
CA ASN A 55 17.32 3.62 12.66
C ASN A 55 16.45 3.16 11.46
N SER A 56 15.47 3.96 11.04
CA SER A 56 14.70 3.69 9.83
C SER A 56 15.54 3.98 8.59
N GLN A 57 15.25 3.27 7.50
CA GLN A 57 15.77 3.55 6.18
C GLN A 57 14.75 4.36 5.38
N THR A 58 15.22 5.32 4.60
CA THR A 58 14.37 6.15 3.74
C THR A 58 14.66 5.84 2.27
N LEU A 59 13.62 5.53 1.53
CA LEU A 59 13.62 5.28 0.09
C LEU A 59 12.90 6.43 -0.59
N ARG A 60 13.40 6.92 -1.71
CA ARG A 60 12.71 7.92 -2.53
C ARG A 60 11.93 7.24 -3.63
N ALA A 61 10.63 7.44 -3.66
CA ALA A 61 9.75 6.97 -4.72
C ALA A 61 9.62 8.07 -5.78
N VAL A 62 10.05 7.75 -6.99
CA VAL A 62 10.04 8.66 -8.15
C VAL A 62 8.96 8.20 -9.12
N PRO A 63 7.93 9.04 -9.38
CA PRO A 63 6.85 8.64 -10.26
C PRO A 63 7.17 8.89 -11.73
N TYR A 64 6.73 7.93 -12.56
CA TYR A 64 6.75 7.99 -14.01
C TYR A 64 5.32 7.80 -14.52
N ASP A 65 4.83 8.77 -15.28
CA ASP A 65 3.48 8.74 -15.81
C ASP A 65 3.48 8.33 -17.29
N VAL A 66 2.67 7.31 -17.63
CA VAL A 66 2.40 6.87 -18.99
C VAL A 66 0.96 7.25 -19.33
N PRO A 67 0.71 8.09 -20.37
CA PRO A 67 -0.63 8.55 -20.71
C PRO A 67 -1.50 7.41 -21.26
N GLN A 68 -2.73 7.33 -20.76
CA GLN A 68 -3.78 6.43 -21.24
C GLN A 68 -4.86 7.26 -21.92
N ILE A 69 -4.85 7.29 -23.24
CA ILE A 69 -5.71 8.15 -24.05
C ILE A 69 -7.12 7.54 -24.17
N GLY A 70 -8.14 8.34 -23.85
CA GLY A 70 -9.53 7.95 -24.00
C GLY A 70 -9.96 7.87 -25.47
N PHE A 71 -10.90 6.97 -25.78
CA PHE A 71 -11.44 6.83 -27.14
C PHE A 71 -12.55 7.87 -27.39
N GLY A 72 -12.37 8.70 -28.43
CA GLY A 72 -13.38 9.65 -28.88
C GLY A 72 -13.74 10.77 -27.88
N ASN A 73 -12.84 11.10 -26.95
CA ASN A 73 -12.99 12.19 -25.99
C ASN A 73 -11.62 12.81 -25.66
N ASP A 74 -11.63 13.92 -24.89
CA ASP A 74 -10.42 14.65 -24.50
C ASP A 74 -9.85 14.18 -23.15
N VAL A 75 -10.27 13.02 -22.64
CA VAL A 75 -9.80 12.48 -21.35
C VAL A 75 -8.50 11.71 -21.58
N VAL A 76 -7.49 12.04 -20.79
CA VAL A 76 -6.23 11.31 -20.71
C VAL A 76 -6.00 10.93 -19.23
N ASN A 77 -6.05 9.64 -18.94
CA ASN A 77 -5.67 9.11 -17.64
C ASN A 77 -4.18 8.79 -17.64
N ASN A 78 -3.59 8.71 -16.45
CA ASN A 78 -2.20 8.31 -16.29
C ASN A 78 -2.11 6.93 -15.64
N LEU A 79 -1.29 6.07 -16.21
CA LEU A 79 -0.73 4.92 -15.51
C LEU A 79 0.54 5.43 -14.81
N ARG A 80 0.50 5.48 -13.48
CA ARG A 80 1.66 5.91 -12.68
C ARG A 80 2.45 4.70 -12.24
N LEU A 81 3.71 4.67 -12.65
CA LEU A 81 4.72 3.70 -12.24
C LEU A 81 5.68 4.37 -11.26
N TRP A 82 6.42 3.56 -10.52
CA TRP A 82 7.33 4.03 -9.50
C TRP A 82 8.71 3.43 -9.70
N ASP A 83 9.73 4.28 -9.63
CA ASP A 83 11.12 3.84 -9.48
C ASP A 83 11.64 4.24 -8.09
N VAL A 84 12.66 3.53 -7.62
CA VAL A 84 13.28 3.78 -6.33
C VAL A 84 14.63 4.45 -6.50
N GLU A 85 14.86 5.52 -5.73
CA GLU A 85 16.15 6.18 -5.62
C GLU A 85 16.58 6.27 -4.14
N ILE A 86 17.89 6.31 -3.89
CA ILE A 86 18.44 6.65 -2.58
C ILE A 86 18.68 8.15 -2.59
N PRO A 87 18.01 8.93 -1.70
CA PRO A 87 18.26 10.37 -1.58
C PRO A 87 19.71 10.63 -1.17
N GLU A 88 20.33 11.69 -1.69
CA GLU A 88 21.73 12.05 -1.37
C GLU A 88 21.96 12.18 0.13
N GLU A 89 20.98 12.76 0.86
CA GLU A 89 21.02 12.95 2.30
C GLU A 89 21.01 11.64 3.12
N TYR A 90 20.62 10.52 2.49
CA TYR A 90 20.55 9.18 3.11
C TYR A 90 21.56 8.18 2.53
N GLU A 91 22.49 8.62 1.69
CA GLU A 91 23.51 7.74 1.09
C GLU A 91 24.34 6.96 2.11
N LEU A 92 24.54 7.55 3.30
CA LEU A 92 25.29 6.92 4.39
C LEU A 92 24.54 5.73 5.02
N ASP A 93 23.22 5.65 4.87
CA ASP A 93 22.42 4.53 5.34
C ASP A 93 22.61 3.29 4.45
N TYR A 94 23.19 3.48 3.26
CA TYR A 94 23.47 2.44 2.26
C TYR A 94 24.96 2.39 1.89
N PRO A 95 25.84 2.03 2.84
CA PRO A 95 27.29 2.21 2.69
C PRO A 95 27.95 1.23 1.71
N THR A 96 27.27 0.13 1.38
CA THR A 96 27.82 -0.92 0.53
C THR A 96 27.12 -1.01 -0.82
N ILE A 97 27.83 -1.52 -1.84
CA ILE A 97 27.25 -1.80 -3.16
C ILE A 97 26.08 -2.78 -3.04
N GLU A 98 26.20 -3.78 -2.16
CA GLU A 98 25.15 -4.76 -1.93
C GLU A 98 23.89 -4.11 -1.33
N ALA A 99 24.03 -3.23 -0.34
CA ALA A 99 22.90 -2.49 0.23
C ALA A 99 22.19 -1.65 -0.84
N ARG A 100 22.93 -0.95 -1.69
CA ARG A 100 22.38 -0.15 -2.80
C ARG A 100 21.69 -1.02 -3.85
N ARG A 101 22.24 -2.21 -4.14
CA ARG A 101 21.64 -3.16 -5.07
C ARG A 101 20.29 -3.68 -4.54
N LYS A 102 20.20 -4.02 -3.25
CA LYS A 102 18.92 -4.43 -2.62
C LYS A 102 17.84 -3.36 -2.77
N VAL A 103 18.21 -2.08 -2.68
CA VAL A 103 17.27 -0.98 -2.95
C VAL A 103 16.82 -1.00 -4.41
N GLN A 104 17.73 -1.14 -5.36
CA GLN A 104 17.39 -1.19 -6.78
C GLN A 104 16.48 -2.38 -7.13
N ASP A 105 16.65 -3.52 -6.45
CA ASP A 105 15.83 -4.73 -6.65
C ASP A 105 14.34 -4.50 -6.32
N ILE A 106 14.01 -3.46 -5.54
CA ILE A 106 12.62 -3.10 -5.19
C ILE A 106 11.78 -2.82 -6.45
N THR A 107 12.35 -2.20 -7.46
CA THR A 107 11.65 -1.86 -8.70
C THR A 107 12.16 -2.60 -9.93
N ALA A 108 13.36 -3.21 -9.85
CA ALA A 108 13.96 -3.92 -10.96
C ALA A 108 13.38 -5.33 -11.19
N ILE A 109 12.92 -6.01 -10.13
CA ILE A 109 12.44 -7.39 -10.21
C ILE A 109 11.00 -7.42 -9.68
N LEU A 110 10.04 -7.55 -10.57
CA LEU A 110 8.63 -7.77 -10.21
C LEU A 110 8.41 -9.26 -9.88
N TYR A 111 7.64 -9.55 -8.84
CA TYR A 111 7.38 -10.91 -8.34
C TYR A 111 8.67 -11.70 -8.04
N PRO A 112 9.45 -11.27 -7.04
CA PRO A 112 10.62 -12.03 -6.61
C PRO A 112 10.22 -13.40 -6.08
N ASP A 113 11.15 -14.35 -6.11
CA ASP A 113 10.96 -15.65 -5.45
C ASP A 113 10.83 -15.44 -3.93
N ASP A 114 9.64 -15.69 -3.39
CA ASP A 114 9.29 -15.52 -1.98
C ASP A 114 9.37 -16.83 -1.17
N SER A 115 10.08 -17.84 -1.67
CA SER A 115 10.35 -19.07 -0.95
C SER A 115 11.30 -18.88 0.24
N SER A 116 12.16 -17.84 0.19
CA SER A 116 13.09 -17.45 1.25
C SER A 116 12.55 -16.30 2.10
N TYR A 117 13.20 -16.06 3.26
CA TYR A 117 12.89 -14.91 4.11
C TYR A 117 13.17 -13.58 3.39
N GLU A 118 14.32 -13.49 2.72
CA GLU A 118 14.75 -12.32 1.97
C GLU A 118 13.81 -12.00 0.80
N GLY A 119 13.31 -13.04 0.12
CA GLY A 119 12.34 -12.86 -0.95
C GLY A 119 10.99 -12.36 -0.45
N LYS A 120 10.53 -12.87 0.69
CA LYS A 120 9.32 -12.35 1.37
C LYS A 120 9.49 -10.91 1.85
N GLU A 121 10.66 -10.59 2.43
CA GLU A 121 10.98 -9.22 2.85
C GLU A 121 10.95 -8.26 1.67
N LEU A 122 11.61 -8.61 0.56
CA LEU A 122 11.62 -7.80 -0.66
C LEU A 122 10.20 -7.58 -1.20
N ARG A 123 9.38 -8.64 -1.26
CA ARG A 123 7.99 -8.55 -1.73
C ARG A 123 7.14 -7.64 -0.83
N LEU A 124 7.26 -7.75 0.48
CA LEU A 124 6.55 -6.87 1.41
C LEU A 124 6.98 -5.40 1.23
N ILE A 125 8.28 -5.16 1.04
CA ILE A 125 8.79 -3.81 0.76
C ILE A 125 8.22 -3.28 -0.55
N GLN A 126 8.17 -4.07 -1.62
CA GLN A 126 7.61 -3.66 -2.91
C GLN A 126 6.14 -3.25 -2.80
N GLU A 127 5.32 -4.09 -2.17
CA GLU A 127 3.89 -3.83 -2.00
C GLU A 127 3.65 -2.55 -1.18
N TYR A 128 4.38 -2.39 -0.09
CA TYR A 128 4.29 -1.18 0.74
C TYR A 128 4.82 0.06 0.03
N PHE A 129 5.97 -0.03 -0.62
CA PHE A 129 6.62 1.09 -1.32
C PHE A 129 5.68 1.71 -2.35
N MET A 130 5.12 0.89 -3.24
CA MET A 130 4.21 1.37 -4.30
C MET A 130 2.91 1.91 -3.71
N THR A 131 2.35 1.23 -2.71
CA THR A 131 1.11 1.65 -2.05
C THR A 131 1.27 2.97 -1.31
N SER A 132 2.32 3.10 -0.50
CA SER A 132 2.61 4.33 0.24
C SER A 132 2.86 5.51 -0.69
N ALA A 133 3.69 5.30 -1.73
CA ALA A 133 3.97 6.34 -2.71
C ALA A 133 2.70 6.83 -3.43
N GLY A 134 1.84 5.90 -3.84
CA GLY A 134 0.55 6.22 -4.45
C GLY A 134 -0.34 7.06 -3.52
N LEU A 135 -0.55 6.59 -2.29
CA LEU A 135 -1.39 7.27 -1.31
C LEU A 135 -0.87 8.65 -0.91
N GLN A 136 0.45 8.79 -0.72
CA GLN A 136 1.08 10.08 -0.42
C GLN A 136 0.80 11.11 -1.52
N THR A 137 0.94 10.73 -2.79
CA THR A 137 0.70 11.64 -3.92
C THR A 137 -0.78 11.99 -4.08
N ILE A 138 -1.70 11.07 -3.77
CA ILE A 138 -3.14 11.34 -3.74
C ILE A 138 -3.46 12.39 -2.65
N ILE A 139 -2.99 12.18 -1.42
CA ILE A 139 -3.20 13.14 -0.31
C ILE A 139 -2.57 14.49 -0.65
N LYS A 140 -1.33 14.50 -1.18
CA LYS A 140 -0.64 15.74 -1.60
C LYS A 140 -1.44 16.51 -2.65
N SER A 141 -2.01 15.79 -3.64
CA SER A 141 -2.84 16.40 -4.68
C SER A 141 -4.17 16.94 -4.13
N TYR A 142 -4.81 16.20 -3.22
CA TYR A 142 -6.04 16.64 -2.56
C TYR A 142 -5.81 17.90 -1.71
N ARG A 143 -4.76 17.90 -0.88
CA ARG A 143 -4.42 19.06 -0.03
C ARG A 143 -4.14 20.35 -0.82
N LYS A 144 -3.59 20.24 -2.03
CA LYS A 144 -3.38 21.40 -2.92
C LYS A 144 -4.69 22.13 -3.28
N GLN A 145 -5.84 21.44 -3.15
CA GLN A 145 -7.16 22.03 -3.41
C GLN A 145 -7.73 22.79 -2.21
N GLY A 146 -7.08 22.74 -1.05
CA GLY A 146 -7.52 23.42 0.18
C GLY A 146 -8.76 22.79 0.83
N LEU A 147 -9.10 21.53 0.50
CA LEU A 147 -10.26 20.83 1.02
C LEU A 147 -9.93 20.13 2.35
N PRO A 148 -10.91 19.96 3.25
CA PRO A 148 -10.73 19.28 4.52
C PRO A 148 -10.48 17.77 4.31
N LEU A 149 -9.46 17.22 4.95
CA LEU A 149 -9.05 15.83 4.78
C LEU A 149 -10.08 14.83 5.30
N GLU A 150 -10.90 15.20 6.26
CA GLU A 150 -12.01 14.41 6.79
C GLU A 150 -13.04 14.06 5.69
N GLN A 151 -13.09 14.88 4.65
CA GLN A 151 -14.01 14.75 3.51
C GLN A 151 -13.31 14.24 2.24
N ILE A 152 -12.11 13.70 2.34
CA ILE A 152 -11.33 13.23 1.17
C ILE A 152 -12.11 12.22 0.33
N HIS A 153 -12.93 11.39 0.95
CA HIS A 153 -13.78 10.38 0.30
C HIS A 153 -14.83 10.96 -0.67
N GLU A 154 -15.16 12.26 -0.57
CA GLU A 154 -16.08 12.91 -1.53
C GLU A 154 -15.45 13.14 -2.91
N LYS A 155 -14.13 13.12 -3.01
CA LYS A 155 -13.37 13.40 -4.24
C LYS A 155 -12.40 12.30 -4.63
N VAL A 156 -12.06 11.41 -3.71
CA VAL A 156 -11.07 10.35 -3.87
C VAL A 156 -11.71 9.00 -3.59
N SER A 157 -11.54 8.08 -4.50
CA SER A 157 -11.87 6.66 -4.30
C SER A 157 -10.63 5.83 -4.63
N VAL A 158 -10.23 4.98 -3.71
CA VAL A 158 -9.10 4.06 -3.87
C VAL A 158 -9.62 2.64 -3.94
N HIS A 159 -9.31 1.96 -5.03
CA HIS A 159 -9.72 0.58 -5.25
C HIS A 159 -8.55 -0.36 -5.01
N ILE A 160 -8.62 -1.14 -3.96
CA ILE A 160 -7.64 -2.18 -3.62
C ILE A 160 -7.88 -3.36 -4.56
N ASN A 161 -6.94 -3.61 -5.47
CA ASN A 161 -7.05 -4.64 -6.49
C ASN A 161 -6.29 -5.89 -6.05
N ASP A 162 -7.01 -6.89 -5.51
CA ASP A 162 -6.47 -8.04 -4.80
C ASP A 162 -5.76 -7.67 -3.47
N THR A 163 -5.00 -8.62 -2.89
CA THR A 163 -4.34 -8.43 -1.60
C THR A 163 -2.98 -7.76 -1.67
N HIS A 164 -2.36 -7.64 -2.84
CA HIS A 164 -1.06 -7.01 -3.02
C HIS A 164 -0.99 -5.56 -2.45
N PRO A 165 -1.98 -4.66 -2.71
CA PRO A 165 -2.01 -3.35 -2.11
C PRO A 165 -2.86 -3.28 -0.83
N ALA A 166 -3.20 -4.40 -0.20
CA ALA A 166 -4.12 -4.45 0.95
C ALA A 166 -3.57 -3.81 2.24
N VAL A 167 -2.31 -3.40 2.26
CA VAL A 167 -1.74 -2.54 3.30
C VAL A 167 -2.31 -1.10 3.23
N ALA A 168 -2.99 -0.74 2.15
CA ALA A 168 -3.48 0.60 1.88
C ALA A 168 -4.34 1.21 3.00
N PRO A 169 -5.32 0.53 3.64
CA PRO A 169 -6.07 1.11 4.74
C PRO A 169 -5.19 1.51 5.93
N ALA A 170 -4.23 0.67 6.30
CA ALA A 170 -3.34 0.95 7.41
C ALA A 170 -2.34 2.06 7.10
N GLU A 171 -1.79 2.09 5.88
CA GLU A 171 -0.92 3.18 5.43
C GLU A 171 -1.67 4.50 5.31
N PHE A 172 -2.89 4.49 4.80
CA PHE A 172 -3.71 5.70 4.72
C PHE A 172 -4.02 6.26 6.10
N MET A 173 -4.34 5.39 7.07
CA MET A 173 -4.46 5.76 8.48
C MET A 173 -3.17 6.40 9.00
N ARG A 174 -2.00 5.81 8.73
CA ARG A 174 -0.71 6.37 9.13
C ARG A 174 -0.51 7.79 8.59
N LEU A 175 -0.77 7.96 7.29
CA LEU A 175 -0.64 9.27 6.64
C LEU A 175 -1.59 10.32 7.24
N LEU A 176 -2.84 9.94 7.48
CA LEU A 176 -3.82 10.86 8.07
C LEU A 176 -3.52 11.19 9.53
N LEU A 177 -3.09 10.21 10.33
CA LEU A 177 -2.75 10.39 11.74
C LEU A 177 -1.42 11.13 11.93
N ASP A 178 -0.36 10.58 11.33
CA ASP A 178 1.01 10.98 11.65
C ASP A 178 1.45 12.20 10.84
N ASP A 179 1.13 12.24 9.55
CA ASP A 179 1.61 13.28 8.63
C ASP A 179 0.59 14.43 8.47
N CYS A 180 -0.70 14.13 8.60
CA CYS A 180 -1.76 15.13 8.42
C CYS A 180 -2.39 15.63 9.72
N GLY A 181 -2.24 14.89 10.79
CA GLY A 181 -2.66 15.36 12.10
C GLY A 181 -4.13 15.13 12.44
N LEU A 182 -4.85 14.25 11.76
CA LEU A 182 -6.23 13.90 12.10
C LEU A 182 -6.30 13.10 13.41
N GLU A 183 -7.45 13.19 14.06
CA GLU A 183 -7.80 12.28 15.15
C GLU A 183 -8.24 10.92 14.61
N TRP A 184 -8.12 9.86 15.43
CA TRP A 184 -8.39 8.49 14.98
C TRP A 184 -9.77 8.32 14.35
N ALA A 185 -10.83 8.87 14.95
CA ALA A 185 -12.20 8.69 14.48
C ALA A 185 -12.39 9.27 13.07
N ASP A 186 -11.87 10.48 12.83
CA ASP A 186 -11.97 11.17 11.56
C ASP A 186 -11.11 10.47 10.49
N ALA A 187 -9.88 10.10 10.84
CA ALA A 187 -8.99 9.34 9.96
C ALA A 187 -9.58 8.00 9.56
N TRP A 188 -10.20 7.27 10.52
CA TRP A 188 -10.83 5.98 10.25
C TRP A 188 -12.05 6.11 9.35
N ASN A 189 -12.93 7.08 9.63
CA ASN A 189 -14.08 7.34 8.78
C ASN A 189 -13.65 7.71 7.35
N ALA A 190 -12.69 8.62 7.21
CA ALA A 190 -12.13 9.00 5.91
C ALA A 190 -11.52 7.80 5.17
N THR A 191 -10.79 6.92 5.88
CA THR A 191 -10.19 5.71 5.33
C THR A 191 -11.25 4.75 4.80
N VAL A 192 -12.20 4.34 5.63
CA VAL A 192 -13.23 3.37 5.26
C VAL A 192 -14.07 3.87 4.09
N GLN A 193 -14.43 5.15 4.09
CA GLN A 193 -15.23 5.74 3.00
C GLN A 193 -14.44 5.91 1.68
N THR A 194 -13.12 5.99 1.76
CA THR A 194 -12.26 6.13 0.57
C THR A 194 -11.90 4.79 -0.07
N MET A 195 -11.77 3.71 0.74
CA MET A 195 -11.27 2.41 0.28
C MET A 195 -12.39 1.47 -0.15
N SER A 196 -12.15 0.72 -1.21
CA SER A 196 -12.94 -0.43 -1.65
C SER A 196 -12.01 -1.56 -2.06
N TYR A 197 -12.49 -2.80 -2.04
CA TYR A 197 -11.67 -3.99 -2.28
C TYR A 197 -12.32 -4.92 -3.30
N THR A 198 -11.53 -5.36 -4.28
CA THR A 198 -11.89 -6.46 -5.18
C THR A 198 -11.04 -7.69 -4.88
N ASN A 199 -11.71 -8.77 -4.54
CA ASN A 199 -11.09 -10.08 -4.36
C ASN A 199 -11.01 -10.82 -5.70
N HIS A 200 -9.86 -11.41 -6.01
CA HIS A 200 -9.60 -12.13 -7.26
C HIS A 200 -9.57 -13.65 -7.09
N THR A 201 -9.58 -14.17 -5.85
CA THR A 201 -9.49 -15.60 -5.57
C THR A 201 -10.41 -16.03 -4.43
N ILE A 202 -10.91 -17.26 -4.53
CA ILE A 202 -11.63 -17.97 -3.46
C ILE A 202 -10.78 -19.04 -2.78
N LEU A 203 -9.56 -19.26 -3.27
CA LEU A 203 -8.64 -20.24 -2.72
C LEU A 203 -7.99 -19.66 -1.46
N SER A 204 -8.22 -20.28 -0.31
CA SER A 204 -7.70 -19.80 0.98
C SER A 204 -6.18 -19.73 1.03
N GLU A 205 -5.49 -20.60 0.30
CA GLU A 205 -4.03 -20.62 0.16
C GLU A 205 -3.47 -19.46 -0.66
N ALA A 206 -4.30 -18.85 -1.51
CA ALA A 206 -3.91 -17.70 -2.32
C ALA A 206 -4.26 -16.36 -1.65
N LEU A 207 -4.97 -16.39 -0.51
CA LEU A 207 -5.21 -15.19 0.30
C LEU A 207 -3.95 -14.86 1.09
N GLU A 208 -3.35 -13.72 0.80
CA GLU A 208 -2.08 -13.32 1.34
C GLU A 208 -2.10 -13.15 2.86
N ARG A 209 -1.07 -13.69 3.50
CA ARG A 209 -0.83 -13.60 4.94
C ARG A 209 0.64 -13.32 5.18
N TRP A 210 0.91 -12.34 6.03
CA TRP A 210 2.28 -12.02 6.41
C TRP A 210 2.59 -12.50 7.83
N ASP A 211 3.75 -13.08 8.03
CA ASP A 211 4.27 -13.33 9.37
C ASP A 211 4.35 -12.01 10.14
N ALA A 212 3.82 -11.99 11.35
CA ALA A 212 3.70 -10.75 12.13
C ALA A 212 5.06 -10.17 12.53
N GLU A 213 6.08 -11.01 12.81
CA GLU A 213 7.41 -10.52 13.16
C GLU A 213 8.15 -9.98 11.93
N LEU A 214 8.03 -10.64 10.76
CA LEU A 214 8.55 -10.10 9.50
C LEU A 214 7.94 -8.72 9.22
N PHE A 215 6.61 -8.63 9.28
CA PHE A 215 5.90 -7.38 8.99
C PHE A 215 6.28 -6.27 9.96
N LYS A 216 6.35 -6.57 11.25
CA LYS A 216 6.77 -5.64 12.31
C LYS A 216 8.20 -5.14 12.10
N ASN A 217 9.12 -6.02 11.68
CA ASN A 217 10.51 -5.65 11.43
C ASN A 217 10.64 -4.70 10.22
N VAL A 218 9.88 -4.95 9.17
CA VAL A 218 9.92 -4.13 7.93
C VAL A 218 9.11 -2.84 8.10
N LEU A 219 7.91 -2.92 8.70
CA LEU A 219 6.92 -1.83 8.75
C LEU A 219 6.42 -1.58 10.19
N PRO A 220 7.29 -1.21 11.14
CA PRO A 220 6.95 -1.17 12.57
C PRO A 220 5.77 -0.22 12.88
N ARG A 221 5.68 0.94 12.23
CA ARG A 221 4.58 1.88 12.48
C ARG A 221 3.25 1.40 11.89
N VAL A 222 3.26 0.88 10.69
CA VAL A 222 2.06 0.32 10.04
C VAL A 222 1.55 -0.89 10.84
N TYR A 223 2.44 -1.72 11.35
CA TYR A 223 2.08 -2.83 12.23
C TYR A 223 1.34 -2.37 13.49
N GLN A 224 1.83 -1.30 14.17
CA GLN A 224 1.13 -0.72 15.32
C GLN A 224 -0.29 -0.27 14.96
N ILE A 225 -0.47 0.33 13.79
CA ILE A 225 -1.78 0.79 13.32
C ILE A 225 -2.69 -0.41 13.01
N ILE A 226 -2.17 -1.46 12.38
CA ILE A 226 -2.94 -2.70 12.12
C ILE A 226 -3.42 -3.32 13.43
N LEU A 227 -2.55 -3.40 14.45
CA LEU A 227 -2.94 -3.91 15.77
C LEU A 227 -4.05 -3.07 16.40
N GLU A 228 -3.99 -1.75 16.29
CA GLU A 228 -5.03 -0.87 16.82
C GLU A 228 -6.35 -1.01 16.05
N ILE A 229 -6.30 -1.15 14.72
CA ILE A 229 -7.48 -1.44 13.90
C ILE A 229 -8.10 -2.77 14.33
N ASP A 230 -7.30 -3.83 14.50
CA ASP A 230 -7.75 -5.16 14.92
C ASP A 230 -8.40 -5.12 16.32
N ASN A 231 -7.76 -4.44 17.28
CA ASN A 231 -8.29 -4.29 18.62
C ASN A 231 -9.64 -3.54 18.64
N ARG A 232 -9.77 -2.49 17.86
CA ARG A 232 -11.03 -1.73 17.75
C ARG A 232 -12.12 -2.55 17.06
N TYR A 233 -11.75 -3.29 16.02
CA TYR A 233 -12.67 -4.23 15.36
C TYR A 233 -13.22 -5.27 16.34
N ILE A 234 -12.34 -5.92 17.12
CA ILE A 234 -12.74 -6.91 18.13
C ILE A 234 -13.68 -6.28 19.15
N ALA A 235 -13.36 -5.09 19.66
CA ALA A 235 -14.16 -4.40 20.66
C ALA A 235 -15.55 -4.01 20.11
N ASP A 236 -15.62 -3.50 18.87
CA ASP A 236 -16.89 -3.16 18.22
C ASP A 236 -17.77 -4.39 17.98
N MET A 237 -17.21 -5.47 17.46
CA MET A 237 -17.94 -6.72 17.22
C MET A 237 -18.44 -7.33 18.52
N ALA A 238 -17.63 -7.34 19.58
CA ALA A 238 -18.04 -7.81 20.89
C ALA A 238 -19.17 -6.95 21.49
N ALA A 239 -19.08 -5.62 21.38
CA ALA A 239 -20.13 -4.69 21.81
C ALA A 239 -21.46 -4.90 21.06
N ARG A 240 -21.41 -5.36 19.81
CA ARG A 240 -22.56 -5.71 18.97
C ARG A 240 -23.10 -7.11 19.26
N GLY A 241 -22.49 -7.86 20.18
CA GLY A 241 -22.93 -9.20 20.58
C GLY A 241 -22.63 -10.29 19.56
N ILE A 242 -21.65 -10.08 18.68
CA ILE A 242 -21.19 -11.11 17.72
C ILE A 242 -20.50 -12.25 18.46
N ASP A 243 -20.74 -13.47 18.02
CA ASP A 243 -20.13 -14.68 18.58
C ASP A 243 -18.60 -14.55 18.62
N PRO A 244 -17.94 -14.80 19.78
CA PRO A 244 -16.48 -14.75 19.90
C PRO A 244 -15.74 -15.63 18.89
N GLN A 245 -16.33 -16.76 18.47
CA GLN A 245 -15.71 -17.62 17.45
C GLN A 245 -15.71 -16.97 16.07
N VAL A 246 -16.76 -16.22 15.72
CA VAL A 246 -16.82 -15.44 14.48
C VAL A 246 -15.80 -14.30 14.54
N ILE A 247 -15.70 -13.59 15.65
CA ILE A 247 -14.69 -12.54 15.84
C ILE A 247 -13.30 -13.08 15.66
N GLU A 248 -12.97 -14.21 16.32
CA GLU A 248 -11.64 -14.84 16.20
C GLU A 248 -11.36 -15.30 14.75
N HIS A 249 -12.38 -15.73 14.02
CA HIS A 249 -12.21 -16.15 12.63
C HIS A 249 -11.98 -14.97 11.68
N THR A 250 -12.59 -13.82 11.93
CA THR A 250 -12.61 -12.66 11.03
C THR A 250 -11.63 -11.56 11.38
N ARG A 251 -10.99 -11.59 12.57
CA ARG A 251 -9.99 -10.62 12.98
C ARG A 251 -8.78 -10.59 12.05
N ILE A 252 -8.06 -9.46 12.04
CA ILE A 252 -6.94 -9.23 11.13
C ILE A 252 -5.69 -9.99 11.56
N VAL A 253 -5.36 -9.94 12.86
CA VAL A 253 -4.12 -10.52 13.40
C VAL A 253 -4.44 -11.74 14.23
N LYS A 254 -4.09 -12.91 13.75
CA LYS A 254 -4.25 -14.19 14.47
C LYS A 254 -3.16 -15.18 14.07
N ASP A 255 -2.87 -16.15 14.94
CA ASP A 255 -1.89 -17.22 14.69
C ASP A 255 -0.51 -16.67 14.27
N ASN A 256 -0.09 -15.54 14.84
CA ASN A 256 1.12 -14.80 14.47
C ASN A 256 1.16 -14.37 12.98
N GLN A 257 0.01 -14.21 12.35
CA GLN A 257 -0.12 -13.78 10.95
C GLN A 257 -1.05 -12.59 10.82
N ILE A 258 -0.78 -11.74 9.83
CA ILE A 258 -1.63 -10.63 9.40
C ILE A 258 -2.39 -11.09 8.16
N HIS A 259 -3.72 -11.14 8.24
CA HIS A 259 -4.60 -11.54 7.15
C HIS A 259 -4.95 -10.32 6.29
N MET A 260 -4.31 -10.19 5.14
CA MET A 260 -4.41 -8.98 4.31
C MET A 260 -5.81 -8.76 3.73
N ALA A 261 -6.51 -9.82 3.33
CA ALA A 261 -7.89 -9.73 2.89
C ALA A 261 -8.83 -9.21 4.01
N HIS A 262 -8.63 -9.64 5.26
CA HIS A 262 -9.40 -9.13 6.39
C HIS A 262 -9.15 -7.64 6.62
N LEU A 263 -7.89 -7.20 6.52
CA LEU A 263 -7.55 -5.77 6.61
C LEU A 263 -8.25 -4.95 5.52
N ALA A 264 -8.22 -5.43 4.27
CA ALA A 264 -8.87 -4.75 3.14
C ALA A 264 -10.40 -4.67 3.29
N ILE A 265 -11.03 -5.75 3.79
CA ILE A 265 -12.48 -5.81 4.03
C ILE A 265 -12.89 -4.87 5.18
N ILE A 266 -12.19 -4.93 6.30
CA ILE A 266 -12.49 -4.10 7.49
C ILE A 266 -12.20 -2.63 7.22
N GLY A 267 -11.15 -2.34 6.46
CA GLY A 267 -10.72 -0.98 6.12
C GLY A 267 -11.41 -0.35 4.90
N GLY A 268 -12.41 -1.01 4.31
CA GLY A 268 -13.13 -0.53 3.14
C GLY A 268 -14.66 -0.54 3.31
N HIS A 269 -15.35 0.28 2.52
CA HIS A 269 -16.82 0.36 2.55
C HIS A 269 -17.50 -0.60 1.56
N SER A 270 -16.77 -1.15 0.60
CA SER A 270 -17.30 -2.00 -0.47
C SER A 270 -16.35 -3.12 -0.83
N VAL A 271 -16.91 -4.31 -1.01
CA VAL A 271 -16.18 -5.52 -1.40
C VAL A 271 -16.91 -6.19 -2.55
N ASN A 272 -16.18 -6.57 -3.59
CA ASN A 272 -16.71 -7.36 -4.70
C ASN A 272 -15.72 -8.41 -5.20
N GLY A 273 -16.23 -9.40 -5.91
CA GLY A 273 -15.43 -10.33 -6.71
C GLY A 273 -15.36 -9.90 -8.17
N VAL A 274 -14.52 -10.55 -8.97
CA VAL A 274 -14.26 -10.21 -10.39
C VAL A 274 -15.39 -10.60 -11.34
N ALA A 275 -16.35 -11.43 -10.88
CA ALA A 275 -17.52 -11.86 -11.65
C ALA A 275 -18.71 -12.05 -10.74
N LYS A 276 -19.95 -12.07 -11.30
CA LYS A 276 -21.17 -12.28 -10.53
C LYS A 276 -21.11 -13.58 -9.71
N LEU A 277 -20.75 -14.70 -10.35
CA LEU A 277 -20.62 -15.99 -9.66
C LEU A 277 -19.55 -15.93 -8.55
N HIS A 278 -18.40 -15.31 -8.80
CA HIS A 278 -17.36 -15.12 -7.79
C HIS A 278 -17.88 -14.33 -6.59
N THR A 279 -18.58 -13.21 -6.84
CA THR A 279 -19.18 -12.40 -5.77
C THR A 279 -20.24 -13.16 -4.98
N GLU A 280 -21.00 -14.05 -5.61
CA GLU A 280 -21.97 -14.92 -4.93
C GLU A 280 -21.30 -15.97 -4.05
N LEU A 281 -20.12 -16.48 -4.44
CA LEU A 281 -19.33 -17.42 -3.66
C LEU A 281 -18.63 -16.80 -2.44
N LEU A 282 -18.40 -15.48 -2.46
CA LEU A 282 -17.81 -14.73 -1.35
C LEU A 282 -18.83 -14.38 -0.24
N LYS A 283 -20.12 -14.53 -0.51
CA LYS A 283 -21.21 -14.25 0.46
C LYS A 283 -21.50 -15.46 1.34
#